data_6707834cace0991689984c66f29647e1
#
_entry.id   6707834cace0991689984c66f29647e1
#
_cell.length_a   1.000
_cell.length_b   1.000
_cell.length_c   1.000
_cell.angle_alpha   90.00
_cell.angle_beta   90.00
_cell.angle_gamma   90.00
#
_symmetry.space_group_name_H-M   'P 1'
#
loop_
_entity.id
_entity.type
_entity.pdbx_description
1 polymer ?
#
loop_
_entity_poly.entity_id
_entity_poly.type
_entity_poly.pdbx_seq_one_letter_code
_entity_poly.pdbx_strand_id
1 'polypeptide(L)'
;MNFTEQAFRFDCAGEQLLGVIANPEQPESTGVLIVVGGPQYRVGSHRQFLLLSRAMAAAGYPVMRFDQCGMGDSTGELRNFEALNGDLAAAIGGFQQQCPKLNKIILWGLCDAATASLLYLDATHDARIAGLVLLNPWVRSEATLARTHIKHYYGQRLLQTEFWRKLLTGKLGVGRAIGGLMTSLVSARQVVGLAGTDTLLPFQKKMMRALNEFPGQVLLILSGDDYTAKEFLEAIQADSVGAAALVNHKLRRVDIDGADHTFSSAEWRQSVEVATINWIEASGKQEDMQNNVLKTCCNVCQ
;
A
#
# COMPACT_ATOMS: atom_id res chain seq x y z
N MET A 1 6.41 26.14 2.58
CA MET A 1 7.86 26.13 2.89
C MET A 1 8.61 25.95 1.59
N ASN A 2 9.80 26.55 1.42
CA ASN A 2 10.64 26.33 0.24
C ASN A 2 11.33 24.97 0.34
N PHE A 3 11.54 24.31 -0.78
CA PHE A 3 12.27 23.05 -0.89
C PHE A 3 13.06 23.01 -2.19
N THR A 4 14.06 22.13 -2.25
CA THR A 4 14.82 21.82 -3.47
C THR A 4 14.57 20.39 -3.91
N GLU A 5 14.67 20.12 -5.21
CA GLU A 5 14.63 18.74 -5.73
C GLU A 5 16.02 18.37 -6.27
N GLN A 6 16.54 17.24 -5.84
CA GLN A 6 17.83 16.73 -6.26
C GLN A 6 17.72 15.27 -6.70
N ALA A 7 18.20 14.98 -7.90
CA ALA A 7 18.37 13.60 -8.37
C ALA A 7 19.75 13.07 -7.97
N PHE A 8 19.81 11.79 -7.60
CA PHE A 8 21.07 11.11 -7.27
C PHE A 8 20.98 9.64 -7.60
N ARG A 9 22.14 8.99 -7.72
CA ARG A 9 22.25 7.54 -7.91
C ARG A 9 22.75 6.88 -6.64
N PHE A 10 22.33 5.64 -6.42
CA PHE A 10 22.77 4.81 -5.31
C PHE A 10 22.84 3.34 -5.72
N ASP A 11 23.75 2.60 -5.09
CA ASP A 11 23.99 1.20 -5.41
C ASP A 11 22.95 0.26 -4.80
N CYS A 12 22.55 -0.74 -5.55
CA CYS A 12 21.74 -1.87 -5.09
C CYS A 12 22.26 -3.17 -5.69
N ALA A 13 23.08 -3.90 -4.95
CA ALA A 13 23.62 -5.21 -5.36
C ALA A 13 24.32 -5.21 -6.74
N GLY A 14 25.07 -4.16 -7.05
CA GLY A 14 25.80 -3.96 -8.31
C GLY A 14 25.02 -3.21 -9.38
N GLU A 15 23.76 -2.91 -9.15
CA GLU A 15 22.92 -2.06 -10.01
C GLU A 15 22.87 -0.62 -9.49
N GLN A 16 22.63 0.33 -10.40
CA GLN A 16 22.49 1.74 -10.10
C GLN A 16 21.05 2.16 -10.11
N LEU A 17 20.50 2.49 -8.96
CA LEU A 17 19.15 3.02 -8.83
C LEU A 17 19.15 4.57 -8.86
N LEU A 18 18.08 5.15 -9.40
CA LEU A 18 17.89 6.58 -9.45
C LEU A 18 16.83 7.01 -8.43
N GLY A 19 17.21 7.93 -7.53
CA GLY A 19 16.33 8.59 -6.59
C GLY A 19 16.21 10.08 -6.86
N VAL A 20 15.09 10.67 -6.46
CA VAL A 20 14.87 12.11 -6.41
C VAL A 20 14.37 12.48 -5.03
N ILE A 21 15.07 13.37 -4.36
CA ILE A 21 14.68 13.89 -3.05
C ILE A 21 14.11 15.30 -3.22
N ALA A 22 12.93 15.53 -2.67
CA ALA A 22 12.40 16.86 -2.39
C ALA A 22 12.74 17.19 -0.93
N ASN A 23 13.69 18.09 -0.71
CA ASN A 23 14.25 18.41 0.59
C ASN A 23 13.88 19.84 1.02
N PRO A 24 13.12 20.03 2.11
CA PRO A 24 12.81 21.34 2.66
C PRO A 24 14.05 22.08 3.13
N GLU A 25 14.03 23.41 3.16
CA GLU A 25 15.12 24.24 3.75
C GLU A 25 15.33 23.94 5.25
N GLN A 26 14.23 23.64 5.94
CA GLN A 26 14.25 23.25 7.35
C GLN A 26 13.55 21.87 7.46
N PRO A 27 14.29 20.78 7.23
CA PRO A 27 13.70 19.46 7.19
C PRO A 27 13.38 18.93 8.59
N GLU A 28 12.21 18.31 8.71
CA GLU A 28 11.86 17.45 9.85
C GLU A 28 12.79 16.22 9.91
N SER A 29 12.90 15.62 11.08
CA SER A 29 13.70 14.39 11.28
C SER A 29 12.99 13.12 10.78
N THR A 30 11.71 13.21 10.45
CA THR A 30 10.90 12.17 9.83
C THR A 30 10.78 12.46 8.35
N GLY A 31 11.12 11.48 7.49
CA GLY A 31 10.96 11.59 6.04
C GLY A 31 10.06 10.51 5.48
N VAL A 32 9.66 10.69 4.22
CA VAL A 32 8.77 9.77 3.53
C VAL A 32 9.48 9.17 2.32
N LEU A 33 9.54 7.84 2.26
CA LEU A 33 10.00 7.09 1.10
C LEU A 33 8.78 6.60 0.31
N ILE A 34 8.58 7.16 -0.88
CA ILE A 34 7.54 6.72 -1.80
C ILE A 34 8.07 5.51 -2.57
N VAL A 35 7.49 4.35 -2.28
CA VAL A 35 7.72 3.09 -2.98
C VAL A 35 6.81 3.07 -4.20
N VAL A 36 7.41 2.89 -5.38
CA VAL A 36 6.66 2.87 -6.64
C VAL A 36 6.22 1.44 -6.92
N GLY A 37 4.96 1.25 -7.26
CA GLY A 37 4.40 -0.06 -7.60
C GLY A 37 4.02 -0.18 -9.07
N GLY A 38 3.86 -1.44 -9.52
CA GLY A 38 3.50 -1.76 -10.89
C GLY A 38 4.55 -1.31 -11.92
N PRO A 39 4.23 -1.35 -13.20
CA PRO A 39 5.13 -0.94 -14.29
C PRO A 39 5.14 0.61 -14.42
N GLN A 40 5.52 1.28 -13.35
CA GLN A 40 5.58 2.74 -13.25
C GLN A 40 7.00 3.17 -12.87
N TYR A 41 7.31 4.45 -13.08
CA TYR A 41 8.52 5.06 -12.61
C TYR A 41 8.21 6.13 -11.54
N ARG A 42 9.22 6.68 -10.89
CA ARG A 42 9.15 7.60 -9.73
C ARG A 42 8.20 8.80 -9.81
N VAL A 43 7.65 9.09 -10.99
CA VAL A 43 6.67 10.20 -11.15
C VAL A 43 5.25 9.75 -10.85
N GLY A 44 4.96 8.48 -11.12
CA GLY A 44 3.64 7.89 -10.94
C GLY A 44 2.65 8.27 -12.04
N SER A 45 1.53 7.54 -12.10
CA SER A 45 0.40 7.87 -12.97
C SER A 45 -0.10 9.27 -12.66
N HIS A 46 -0.46 10.04 -13.69
CA HIS A 46 -0.95 11.43 -13.53
C HIS A 46 -0.02 12.34 -12.71
N ARG A 47 1.27 12.00 -12.62
CA ARG A 47 2.28 12.68 -11.80
C ARG A 47 1.99 12.66 -10.28
N GLN A 48 1.23 11.68 -9.81
CA GLN A 48 0.75 11.65 -8.43
C GLN A 48 1.90 11.60 -7.40
N PHE A 49 2.94 10.78 -7.63
CA PHE A 49 4.05 10.68 -6.69
C PHE A 49 4.93 11.95 -6.68
N LEU A 50 5.08 12.59 -7.87
CA LEU A 50 5.75 13.88 -7.98
C LEU A 50 5.00 14.96 -7.19
N LEU A 51 3.69 15.07 -7.37
CA LEU A 51 2.88 16.10 -6.72
C LEU A 51 2.79 15.86 -5.21
N LEU A 52 2.59 14.63 -4.79
CA LEU A 52 2.61 14.23 -3.39
C LEU A 52 3.95 14.56 -2.71
N SER A 53 5.09 14.23 -3.36
CA SER A 53 6.41 14.53 -2.78
C SER A 53 6.62 16.03 -2.58
N ARG A 54 6.13 16.86 -3.51
CA ARG A 54 6.20 18.32 -3.41
C ARG A 54 5.28 18.89 -2.33
N ALA A 55 4.06 18.34 -2.21
CA ALA A 55 3.12 18.74 -1.16
C ALA A 55 3.69 18.46 0.24
N MET A 56 4.25 17.27 0.45
CA MET A 56 4.86 16.91 1.72
C MET A 56 6.15 17.69 2.01
N ALA A 57 6.98 17.94 0.99
CA ALA A 57 8.17 18.79 1.15
C ALA A 57 7.80 20.24 1.50
N ALA A 58 6.73 20.77 0.90
CA ALA A 58 6.21 22.09 1.29
C ALA A 58 5.68 22.12 2.74
N ALA A 59 5.23 20.98 3.27
CA ALA A 59 4.83 20.81 4.67
C ALA A 59 6.02 20.58 5.63
N GLY A 60 7.28 20.46 5.12
CA GLY A 60 8.46 20.33 5.95
C GLY A 60 9.08 18.94 6.02
N TYR A 61 8.51 17.95 5.35
CA TYR A 61 9.01 16.58 5.37
C TYR A 61 9.94 16.31 4.18
N PRO A 62 11.17 15.81 4.40
CA PRO A 62 12.00 15.28 3.30
C PRO A 62 11.29 14.10 2.65
N VAL A 63 11.24 14.07 1.32
CA VAL A 63 10.59 13.00 0.58
C VAL A 63 11.49 12.46 -0.50
N MET A 64 11.70 11.16 -0.51
CA MET A 64 12.38 10.46 -1.59
C MET A 64 11.39 9.61 -2.39
N ARG A 65 11.52 9.67 -3.71
CA ARG A 65 10.88 8.77 -4.68
C ARG A 65 11.97 8.19 -5.57
N PHE A 66 11.89 6.92 -5.92
CA PHE A 66 12.95 6.26 -6.67
C PHE A 66 12.40 5.27 -7.70
N ASP A 67 13.23 4.93 -8.67
CA ASP A 67 12.98 3.85 -9.61
C ASP A 67 13.63 2.56 -9.08
N GLN A 68 12.87 1.48 -9.03
CA GLN A 68 13.35 0.16 -8.67
C GLN A 68 14.27 -0.41 -9.77
N CYS A 69 14.99 -1.49 -9.49
CA CYS A 69 15.76 -2.22 -10.50
C CYS A 69 14.92 -2.53 -11.74
N GLY A 70 15.45 -2.21 -12.91
CA GLY A 70 14.79 -2.43 -14.20
C GLY A 70 13.62 -1.51 -14.52
N MET A 71 13.40 -0.47 -13.71
CA MET A 71 12.34 0.52 -13.89
C MET A 71 12.92 1.91 -14.15
N GLY A 72 12.19 2.73 -14.94
CA GLY A 72 12.52 4.13 -15.21
C GLY A 72 13.95 4.32 -15.72
N ASP A 73 14.79 5.02 -14.94
CA ASP A 73 16.20 5.30 -15.26
C ASP A 73 17.18 4.46 -14.40
N SER A 74 16.68 3.48 -13.65
CA SER A 74 17.49 2.52 -12.90
C SER A 74 17.96 1.37 -13.78
N THR A 75 19.15 0.84 -13.52
CA THR A 75 19.67 -0.34 -14.20
C THR A 75 19.12 -1.64 -13.62
N GLY A 76 19.50 -2.77 -14.22
CA GLY A 76 19.10 -4.10 -13.75
C GLY A 76 17.87 -4.66 -14.44
N GLU A 77 17.41 -5.80 -13.94
CA GLU A 77 16.22 -6.47 -14.45
C GLU A 77 15.01 -6.15 -13.56
N LEU A 78 13.83 -6.11 -14.20
CA LEU A 78 12.57 -5.91 -13.50
C LEU A 78 12.33 -6.99 -12.45
N ARG A 79 12.04 -6.57 -11.24
CA ARG A 79 11.68 -7.45 -10.12
C ARG A 79 10.19 -7.37 -9.82
N ASN A 80 9.61 -8.48 -9.37
CA ASN A 80 8.25 -8.43 -8.85
C ASN A 80 8.24 -7.87 -7.41
N PHE A 81 7.06 -7.50 -6.92
CA PHE A 81 6.90 -6.88 -5.60
C PHE A 81 7.37 -7.75 -4.42
N GLU A 82 7.42 -9.08 -4.58
CA GLU A 82 7.92 -10.01 -3.55
C GLU A 82 9.45 -10.01 -3.44
N ALA A 83 10.17 -9.49 -4.44
CA ALA A 83 11.62 -9.48 -4.53
C ALA A 83 12.26 -8.09 -4.31
N LEU A 84 11.51 -7.10 -3.80
CA LEU A 84 11.95 -5.70 -3.67
C LEU A 84 12.72 -5.39 -2.37
N ASN A 85 12.95 -6.34 -1.50
CA ASN A 85 13.61 -6.09 -0.20
C ASN A 85 14.98 -5.43 -0.35
N GLY A 86 15.77 -5.84 -1.34
CA GLY A 86 17.08 -5.24 -1.64
C GLY A 86 16.99 -3.79 -2.09
N ASP A 87 16.04 -3.50 -2.98
CA ASP A 87 15.80 -2.16 -3.53
C ASP A 87 15.33 -1.20 -2.42
N LEU A 88 14.43 -1.66 -1.54
CA LEU A 88 13.94 -0.89 -0.41
C LEU A 88 15.06 -0.61 0.60
N ALA A 89 15.86 -1.60 0.95
CA ALA A 89 17.00 -1.43 1.87
C ALA A 89 18.01 -0.42 1.32
N ALA A 90 18.35 -0.51 0.02
CA ALA A 90 19.25 0.42 -0.66
C ALA A 90 18.68 1.84 -0.72
N ALA A 91 17.37 1.98 -1.04
CA ALA A 91 16.69 3.27 -1.07
C ALA A 91 16.64 3.94 0.31
N ILE A 92 16.35 3.19 1.37
CA ILE A 92 16.36 3.67 2.76
C ILE A 92 17.77 4.16 3.13
N GLY A 93 18.82 3.39 2.80
CA GLY A 93 20.20 3.77 3.03
C GLY A 93 20.60 5.03 2.26
N GLY A 94 20.28 5.08 0.96
CA GLY A 94 20.54 6.25 0.11
C GLY A 94 19.82 7.51 0.60
N PHE A 95 18.56 7.37 1.07
CA PHE A 95 17.80 8.47 1.63
C PHE A 95 18.47 9.06 2.87
N GLN A 96 18.90 8.21 3.81
CA GLN A 96 19.60 8.66 5.01
C GLN A 96 20.96 9.31 4.71
N GLN A 97 21.71 8.80 3.71
CA GLN A 97 22.97 9.41 3.28
C GLN A 97 22.77 10.82 2.74
N GLN A 98 21.71 11.05 1.97
CA GLN A 98 21.40 12.37 1.41
C GLN A 98 20.74 13.31 2.42
N CYS A 99 20.09 12.77 3.45
CA CYS A 99 19.42 13.53 4.50
C CYS A 99 19.95 13.10 5.89
N PRO A 100 21.12 13.56 6.33
CA PRO A 100 21.75 13.08 7.57
C PRO A 100 20.97 13.34 8.86
N LYS A 101 20.03 14.28 8.85
CA LYS A 101 19.13 14.56 9.99
C LYS A 101 17.96 13.55 10.08
N LEU A 102 17.79 12.72 9.05
CA LEU A 102 16.69 11.76 8.96
C LEU A 102 16.94 10.59 9.90
N ASN A 103 16.09 10.39 10.88
CA ASN A 103 16.17 9.29 11.83
C ASN A 103 14.92 8.38 11.81
N LYS A 104 13.82 8.84 11.22
CA LYS A 104 12.57 8.09 11.06
C LYS A 104 12.11 8.13 9.61
N ILE A 105 11.67 7.01 9.09
CA ILE A 105 11.17 6.88 7.73
C ILE A 105 9.76 6.32 7.75
N ILE A 106 8.89 6.91 6.96
CA ILE A 106 7.56 6.42 6.65
C ILE A 106 7.63 5.82 5.26
N LEU A 107 7.24 4.55 5.11
CA LEU A 107 7.05 3.94 3.79
C LEU A 107 5.64 4.29 3.30
N TRP A 108 5.58 4.88 2.12
CA TRP A 108 4.34 5.19 1.43
C TRP A 108 4.25 4.36 0.16
N GLY A 109 3.18 3.58 -0.02
CA GLY A 109 3.02 2.71 -1.18
C GLY A 109 1.57 2.56 -1.63
N LEU A 110 1.39 2.47 -2.95
CA LEU A 110 0.11 2.19 -3.61
C LEU A 110 0.16 0.79 -4.25
N CYS A 111 -0.91 0.02 -4.10
CA CYS A 111 -1.08 -1.29 -4.73
C CYS A 111 -0.01 -2.30 -4.28
N ASP A 112 0.73 -2.90 -5.21
CA ASP A 112 1.82 -3.85 -4.93
C ASP A 112 3.00 -3.23 -4.18
N ALA A 113 3.23 -1.92 -4.28
CA ALA A 113 4.19 -1.21 -3.44
C ALA A 113 3.80 -1.18 -1.95
N ALA A 114 2.51 -1.07 -1.65
CA ALA A 114 2.00 -1.21 -0.28
C ALA A 114 2.27 -2.61 0.26
N THR A 115 2.05 -3.63 -0.57
CA THR A 115 2.37 -5.03 -0.27
C THR A 115 3.87 -5.25 -0.08
N ALA A 116 4.71 -4.74 -1.00
CA ALA A 116 6.17 -4.82 -0.90
C ALA A 116 6.69 -4.20 0.40
N SER A 117 6.12 -3.07 0.82
CA SER A 117 6.47 -2.42 2.09
C SER A 117 6.18 -3.32 3.31
N LEU A 118 5.05 -4.01 3.31
CA LEU A 118 4.71 -4.99 4.35
C LEU A 118 5.63 -6.20 4.32
N LEU A 119 5.94 -6.74 3.12
CA LEU A 119 6.86 -7.87 2.97
C LEU A 119 8.29 -7.53 3.40
N TYR A 120 8.74 -6.31 3.12
CA TYR A 120 10.01 -5.79 3.60
C TYR A 120 10.08 -5.81 5.14
N LEU A 121 9.05 -5.29 5.79
CA LEU A 121 8.98 -5.27 7.26
C LEU A 121 8.91 -6.67 7.86
N ASP A 122 8.13 -7.58 7.25
CA ASP A 122 8.06 -8.98 7.67
C ASP A 122 9.43 -9.67 7.64
N ALA A 123 10.25 -9.34 6.64
CA ALA A 123 11.57 -9.95 6.45
C ALA A 123 12.68 -9.29 7.29
N THR A 124 12.58 -8.00 7.59
CA THR A 124 13.71 -7.23 8.13
C THR A 124 13.49 -6.66 9.53
N HIS A 125 12.25 -6.42 9.92
CA HIS A 125 11.90 -5.69 11.15
C HIS A 125 12.70 -4.39 11.29
N ASP A 126 12.90 -3.65 10.17
CA ASP A 126 13.76 -2.47 10.11
C ASP A 126 13.28 -1.36 11.06
N ALA A 127 14.01 -1.15 12.14
CA ALA A 127 13.68 -0.18 13.19
C ALA A 127 13.69 1.28 12.74
N ARG A 128 14.24 1.58 11.56
CA ARG A 128 14.22 2.93 10.96
C ARG A 128 12.84 3.29 10.46
N ILE A 129 11.99 2.30 10.20
CA ILE A 129 10.63 2.52 9.71
C ILE A 129 9.71 2.79 10.91
N ALA A 130 9.25 4.03 11.00
CA ALA A 130 8.37 4.50 12.07
C ALA A 130 6.88 4.49 11.72
N GLY A 131 6.54 4.45 10.42
CA GLY A 131 5.17 4.48 9.97
C GLY A 131 4.97 3.90 8.58
N LEU A 132 3.73 3.54 8.28
CA LEU A 132 3.29 3.04 6.99
C LEU A 132 2.09 3.85 6.48
N VAL A 133 2.13 4.21 5.20
CA VAL A 133 0.97 4.71 4.47
C VAL A 133 0.69 3.75 3.32
N LEU A 134 -0.41 3.02 3.43
CA LEU A 134 -0.76 1.92 2.53
C LEU A 134 -2.02 2.28 1.75
N LEU A 135 -1.93 2.34 0.43
CA LEU A 135 -3.05 2.64 -0.45
C LEU A 135 -3.42 1.41 -1.26
N ASN A 136 -4.68 0.98 -1.19
CA ASN A 136 -5.22 -0.13 -1.96
C ASN A 136 -4.27 -1.35 -2.03
N PRO A 137 -3.80 -1.95 -0.90
CA PRO A 137 -2.78 -2.98 -0.91
C PRO A 137 -3.16 -4.17 -1.79
N TRP A 138 -2.20 -4.67 -2.57
CA TRP A 138 -2.40 -5.79 -3.48
C TRP A 138 -2.40 -7.12 -2.75
N VAL A 139 -3.45 -7.92 -2.92
CA VAL A 139 -3.58 -9.26 -2.33
C VAL A 139 -3.95 -10.32 -3.36
N ARG A 140 -4.06 -9.93 -4.64
CA ARG A 140 -4.61 -10.79 -5.67
C ARG A 140 -3.71 -11.99 -5.96
N SER A 141 -4.32 -13.14 -5.96
CA SER A 141 -3.80 -14.39 -6.52
C SER A 141 -4.78 -14.90 -7.57
N GLU A 142 -4.38 -15.87 -8.38
CA GLU A 142 -5.31 -16.52 -9.33
C GLU A 142 -6.56 -17.07 -8.63
N ALA A 143 -6.41 -17.59 -7.43
CA ALA A 143 -7.53 -18.13 -6.64
C ALA A 143 -8.48 -17.03 -6.12
N THR A 144 -7.94 -15.89 -5.67
CA THR A 144 -8.78 -14.77 -5.19
C THR A 144 -9.46 -14.05 -6.35
N LEU A 145 -8.80 -13.93 -7.51
CA LEU A 145 -9.38 -13.35 -8.72
C LEU A 145 -10.68 -14.08 -9.14
N ALA A 146 -10.64 -15.42 -9.17
CA ALA A 146 -11.81 -16.22 -9.53
C ALA A 146 -12.97 -15.99 -8.56
N ARG A 147 -12.73 -15.89 -7.25
CA ARG A 147 -13.77 -15.65 -6.23
C ARG A 147 -14.39 -14.26 -6.32
N THR A 148 -13.57 -13.25 -6.46
CA THR A 148 -14.01 -11.84 -6.47
C THR A 148 -14.80 -11.52 -7.74
N HIS A 149 -14.36 -12.01 -8.90
CA HIS A 149 -15.13 -11.89 -10.15
C HIS A 149 -16.50 -12.55 -10.05
N ILE A 150 -16.61 -13.75 -9.46
CA ILE A 150 -17.88 -14.43 -9.28
C ILE A 150 -18.79 -13.63 -8.36
N LYS A 151 -18.31 -13.20 -7.20
CA LYS A 151 -19.13 -12.52 -6.18
C LYS A 151 -19.63 -11.15 -6.66
N HIS A 152 -18.75 -10.32 -7.23
CA HIS A 152 -19.13 -8.97 -7.65
C HIS A 152 -19.89 -8.93 -8.98
N TYR A 153 -19.48 -9.73 -9.96
CA TYR A 153 -20.16 -9.78 -11.25
C TYR A 153 -21.60 -10.35 -11.12
N TYR A 154 -21.77 -11.42 -10.38
CA TYR A 154 -23.11 -12.02 -10.19
C TYR A 154 -23.92 -11.26 -9.14
N GLY A 155 -23.31 -10.69 -8.10
CA GLY A 155 -24.00 -9.88 -7.10
C GLY A 155 -24.67 -8.64 -7.72
N GLN A 156 -23.96 -7.89 -8.54
CA GLN A 156 -24.52 -6.72 -9.25
C GLN A 156 -25.59 -7.13 -10.28
N ARG A 157 -25.41 -8.27 -10.96
CA ARG A 157 -26.33 -8.75 -11.99
C ARG A 157 -27.64 -9.30 -11.40
N LEU A 158 -27.58 -9.90 -10.20
CA LEU A 158 -28.76 -10.35 -9.46
C LEU A 158 -29.61 -9.20 -8.90
N LEU A 159 -29.02 -8.01 -8.72
CA LEU A 159 -29.72 -6.80 -8.28
C LEU A 159 -30.41 -6.05 -9.44
N GLN A 160 -30.07 -6.35 -10.69
CA GLN A 160 -30.67 -5.71 -11.86
C GLN A 160 -32.00 -6.35 -12.24
N THR A 161 -33.09 -5.58 -12.18
CA THR A 161 -34.45 -6.01 -12.57
C THR A 161 -34.52 -6.52 -14.02
N GLU A 162 -33.66 -5.98 -14.91
CA GLU A 162 -33.54 -6.44 -16.30
C GLU A 162 -33.02 -7.87 -16.43
N PHE A 163 -32.17 -8.33 -15.53
CA PHE A 163 -31.68 -9.72 -15.50
C PHE A 163 -32.84 -10.68 -15.25
N TRP A 164 -33.65 -10.41 -14.24
CA TRP A 164 -34.81 -11.23 -13.91
C TRP A 164 -35.86 -11.22 -15.03
N ARG A 165 -36.07 -10.07 -15.68
CA ARG A 165 -36.98 -9.96 -16.84
C ARG A 165 -36.50 -10.79 -18.03
N LYS A 166 -35.20 -10.83 -18.32
CA LYS A 166 -34.59 -11.63 -19.39
C LYS A 166 -34.60 -13.14 -19.07
N LEU A 167 -34.46 -13.48 -17.80
CA LEU A 167 -34.56 -14.87 -17.32
C LEU A 167 -35.99 -15.42 -17.47
N LEU A 168 -36.99 -14.64 -17.06
CA LEU A 168 -38.41 -15.02 -17.14
C LEU A 168 -38.94 -15.02 -18.58
N THR A 169 -38.36 -14.27 -19.50
CA THR A 169 -38.76 -14.23 -20.92
C THR A 169 -38.09 -15.28 -21.81
N GLY A 170 -37.26 -16.17 -21.24
CA GLY A 170 -36.61 -17.28 -21.97
C GLY A 170 -35.57 -16.87 -23.01
N LYS A 171 -35.24 -15.59 -23.11
CA LYS A 171 -34.29 -15.05 -24.13
C LYS A 171 -32.81 -15.24 -23.78
N LEU A 172 -32.50 -15.75 -22.60
CA LEU A 172 -31.17 -16.24 -22.26
C LEU A 172 -31.11 -17.70 -22.64
N GLY A 173 -30.17 -18.08 -23.49
CA GLY A 173 -29.87 -19.50 -23.76
C GLY A 173 -29.45 -20.19 -22.48
N VAL A 174 -30.42 -20.65 -21.71
CA VAL A 174 -30.31 -21.17 -20.35
C VAL A 174 -29.23 -22.27 -20.25
N GLY A 175 -29.05 -23.07 -21.30
CA GLY A 175 -28.06 -24.14 -21.35
C GLY A 175 -26.61 -23.62 -21.37
N ARG A 176 -26.31 -22.47 -22.03
CA ARG A 176 -24.95 -21.89 -22.05
C ARG A 176 -24.62 -21.08 -20.77
N ALA A 177 -25.63 -20.43 -20.21
CA ALA A 177 -25.46 -19.67 -18.97
C ALA A 177 -25.26 -20.62 -17.76
N ILE A 178 -26.01 -21.74 -17.70
CA ILE A 178 -25.84 -22.76 -16.66
C ILE A 178 -24.55 -23.56 -16.87
N GLY A 179 -24.15 -23.85 -18.11
CA GLY A 179 -22.87 -24.52 -18.40
C GLY A 179 -21.66 -23.66 -17.98
N GLY A 180 -21.69 -22.37 -18.27
CA GLY A 180 -20.65 -21.43 -17.82
C GLY A 180 -20.60 -21.26 -16.29
N LEU A 181 -21.76 -21.27 -15.62
CA LEU A 181 -21.85 -21.22 -14.17
C LEU A 181 -21.33 -22.51 -13.52
N MET A 182 -21.72 -23.68 -14.09
CA MET A 182 -21.27 -24.98 -13.60
C MET A 182 -19.76 -25.19 -13.81
N THR A 183 -19.19 -24.81 -14.96
CA THR A 183 -17.74 -24.87 -15.19
C THR A 183 -17.00 -23.92 -14.26
N SER A 184 -17.50 -22.70 -14.02
CA SER A 184 -16.89 -21.76 -13.07
C SER A 184 -17.00 -22.25 -11.62
N LEU A 185 -18.12 -22.89 -11.24
CA LEU A 185 -18.30 -23.50 -9.91
C LEU A 185 -17.45 -24.77 -9.72
N VAL A 186 -17.29 -25.58 -10.76
CA VAL A 186 -16.45 -26.78 -10.72
C VAL A 186 -14.97 -26.39 -10.68
N SER A 187 -14.54 -25.39 -11.46
CA SER A 187 -13.18 -24.85 -11.40
C SER A 187 -12.88 -24.22 -10.03
N ALA A 188 -13.84 -23.47 -9.47
CA ALA A 188 -13.73 -22.95 -8.11
C ALA A 188 -13.68 -24.06 -7.04
N ARG A 189 -14.43 -25.15 -7.22
CA ARG A 189 -14.38 -26.31 -6.31
C ARG A 189 -13.09 -27.13 -6.45
N GLN A 190 -12.53 -27.28 -7.65
CA GLN A 190 -11.25 -27.98 -7.84
C GLN A 190 -10.09 -27.20 -7.23
N VAL A 191 -10.09 -25.86 -7.32
CA VAL A 191 -9.09 -25.01 -6.64
C VAL A 191 -9.26 -25.04 -5.12
N VAL A 192 -10.50 -25.16 -4.61
CA VAL A 192 -10.80 -25.28 -3.17
C VAL A 192 -10.48 -26.67 -2.62
N GLY A 193 -10.56 -27.72 -3.44
CA GLY A 193 -10.27 -29.12 -3.01
C GLY A 193 -8.78 -29.45 -2.88
N LEU A 194 -7.90 -28.62 -3.43
CA LEU A 194 -6.44 -28.77 -3.34
C LEU A 194 -5.80 -27.83 -2.31
N ALA A 195 -6.52 -26.80 -1.83
CA ALA A 195 -6.08 -25.97 -0.75
C ALA A 195 -6.70 -26.49 0.56
N GLY A 196 -5.90 -27.05 1.43
CA GLY A 196 -6.29 -27.25 2.83
C GLY A 196 -6.84 -25.92 3.38
N THR A 197 -7.45 -25.94 4.55
CA THR A 197 -8.20 -24.86 5.23
C THR A 197 -7.51 -23.47 5.28
N ASP A 198 -6.36 -23.31 4.69
CA ASP A 198 -5.53 -22.12 4.66
C ASP A 198 -5.61 -21.45 3.28
N THR A 199 -6.52 -20.49 3.13
CA THR A 199 -6.88 -19.85 1.86
C THR A 199 -5.93 -18.74 1.42
N LEU A 200 -4.96 -18.33 2.26
CA LEU A 200 -3.99 -17.29 1.95
C LEU A 200 -2.69 -17.87 1.41
N LEU A 201 -2.15 -17.21 0.37
CA LEU A 201 -0.80 -17.50 -0.14
C LEU A 201 0.27 -17.07 0.87
N PRO A 202 1.51 -17.60 0.78
CA PRO A 202 2.59 -17.25 1.70
C PRO A 202 2.82 -15.74 1.84
N PHE A 203 2.78 -14.96 0.75
CA PHE A 203 2.97 -13.51 0.81
C PHE A 203 1.83 -12.80 1.53
N GLN A 204 0.58 -13.22 1.36
CA GLN A 204 -0.57 -12.64 2.03
C GLN A 204 -0.49 -12.85 3.55
N LYS A 205 -0.06 -14.04 4.00
CA LYS A 205 0.16 -14.30 5.43
C LYS A 205 1.27 -13.43 6.01
N LYS A 206 2.37 -13.25 5.27
CA LYS A 206 3.45 -12.34 5.66
C LYS A 206 2.95 -10.90 5.80
N MET A 207 2.13 -10.43 4.84
CA MET A 207 1.51 -9.11 4.91
C MET A 207 0.66 -8.93 6.18
N MET A 208 -0.23 -9.90 6.49
CA MET A 208 -1.12 -9.83 7.65
C MET A 208 -0.32 -9.85 8.94
N ARG A 209 0.73 -10.68 9.02
CA ARG A 209 1.64 -10.73 10.16
C ARG A 209 2.37 -9.40 10.33
N ALA A 210 3.01 -8.89 9.27
CA ALA A 210 3.70 -7.60 9.32
C ALA A 210 2.79 -6.47 9.78
N LEU A 211 1.57 -6.39 9.24
CA LEU A 211 0.62 -5.35 9.60
C LEU A 211 0.19 -5.44 11.09
N ASN A 212 0.01 -6.65 11.62
CA ASN A 212 -0.38 -6.87 13.01
C ASN A 212 0.77 -6.63 13.99
N GLU A 213 2.00 -7.03 13.63
CA GLU A 213 3.18 -6.96 14.49
C GLU A 213 3.92 -5.64 14.40
N PHE A 214 3.67 -4.83 13.38
CA PHE A 214 4.35 -3.56 13.20
C PHE A 214 4.15 -2.63 14.41
N PRO A 215 5.24 -2.17 15.05
CA PRO A 215 5.13 -1.37 16.27
C PRO A 215 4.70 0.08 16.00
N GLY A 216 4.90 0.58 14.78
CA GLY A 216 4.61 1.96 14.38
C GLY A 216 3.15 2.20 14.03
N GLN A 217 2.84 3.44 13.64
CA GLN A 217 1.51 3.85 13.20
C GLN A 217 1.28 3.47 11.73
N VAL A 218 0.03 3.18 11.38
CA VAL A 218 -0.37 2.82 10.00
C VAL A 218 -1.53 3.69 9.54
N LEU A 219 -1.40 4.29 8.36
CA LEU A 219 -2.50 4.91 7.62
C LEU A 219 -2.89 4.00 6.47
N LEU A 220 -4.11 3.52 6.46
CA LEU A 220 -4.70 2.75 5.37
C LEU A 220 -5.68 3.65 4.61
N ILE A 221 -5.40 3.91 3.32
CA ILE A 221 -6.28 4.70 2.45
C ILE A 221 -6.88 3.77 1.39
N LEU A 222 -8.19 3.74 1.27
CA LEU A 222 -8.92 2.88 0.34
C LEU A 222 -9.78 3.67 -0.63
N SER A 223 -9.73 3.30 -1.90
CA SER A 223 -10.59 3.82 -2.95
C SER A 223 -11.97 3.20 -2.90
N GLY A 224 -13.02 4.00 -3.00
CA GLY A 224 -14.41 3.54 -2.99
C GLY A 224 -14.79 2.76 -4.25
N ASP A 225 -14.22 3.11 -5.42
CA ASP A 225 -14.49 2.44 -6.70
C ASP A 225 -13.26 1.71 -7.25
N ASP A 226 -12.70 0.82 -6.42
CA ASP A 226 -11.55 -0.02 -6.79
C ASP A 226 -11.74 -1.47 -6.33
N TYR A 227 -11.54 -2.40 -7.26
CA TYR A 227 -11.61 -3.83 -6.96
C TYR A 227 -10.44 -4.30 -6.08
N THR A 228 -9.25 -3.73 -6.22
CA THR A 228 -8.08 -4.08 -5.40
C THR A 228 -8.33 -3.75 -3.93
N ALA A 229 -8.91 -2.57 -3.65
CA ALA A 229 -9.31 -2.19 -2.30
C ALA A 229 -10.34 -3.15 -1.70
N LYS A 230 -11.35 -3.56 -2.51
CA LYS A 230 -12.38 -4.51 -2.08
C LYS A 230 -11.81 -5.91 -1.82
N GLU A 231 -10.93 -6.39 -2.70
CA GLU A 231 -10.22 -7.67 -2.53
C GLU A 231 -9.35 -7.67 -1.27
N PHE A 232 -8.62 -6.57 -1.01
CA PHE A 232 -7.84 -6.43 0.21
C PHE A 232 -8.72 -6.50 1.46
N LEU A 233 -9.84 -5.78 1.49
CA LEU A 233 -10.76 -5.83 2.63
C LEU A 233 -11.35 -7.22 2.85
N GLU A 234 -11.72 -7.93 1.80
CA GLU A 234 -12.21 -9.30 1.91
C GLU A 234 -11.13 -10.26 2.43
N ALA A 235 -9.89 -10.13 1.93
CA ALA A 235 -8.78 -10.98 2.34
C ALA A 235 -8.38 -10.73 3.81
N ILE A 236 -8.24 -9.47 4.21
CA ILE A 236 -7.81 -9.10 5.57
C ILE A 236 -8.88 -9.45 6.62
N GLN A 237 -10.18 -9.31 6.28
CA GLN A 237 -11.28 -9.69 7.17
C GLN A 237 -11.46 -11.22 7.30
N ALA A 238 -11.07 -11.97 6.27
CA ALA A 238 -11.14 -13.44 6.28
C ALA A 238 -10.00 -14.09 7.10
N ASP A 239 -8.93 -13.36 7.36
CA ASP A 239 -7.78 -13.82 8.15
C ASP A 239 -7.86 -13.27 9.58
N SER A 240 -7.71 -14.13 10.59
CA SER A 240 -7.85 -13.71 11.99
C SER A 240 -6.77 -12.71 12.44
N VAL A 241 -5.55 -12.83 11.93
CA VAL A 241 -4.44 -11.92 12.22
C VAL A 241 -4.68 -10.57 11.54
N GLY A 242 -5.08 -10.60 10.28
CA GLY A 242 -5.45 -9.41 9.52
C GLY A 242 -6.64 -8.67 10.10
N ALA A 243 -7.69 -9.38 10.50
CA ALA A 243 -8.86 -8.79 11.15
C ALA A 243 -8.50 -8.11 12.48
N ALA A 244 -7.59 -8.70 13.27
CA ALA A 244 -7.07 -8.07 14.48
C ALA A 244 -6.28 -6.79 14.18
N ALA A 245 -5.49 -6.78 13.10
CA ALA A 245 -4.76 -5.59 12.68
C ALA A 245 -5.67 -4.42 12.30
N LEU A 246 -6.82 -4.68 11.65
CA LEU A 246 -7.78 -3.63 11.28
C LEU A 246 -8.41 -2.88 12.46
N VAL A 247 -8.54 -3.54 13.60
CA VAL A 247 -9.12 -2.93 14.82
C VAL A 247 -8.05 -2.43 15.79
N ASN A 248 -6.78 -2.53 15.42
CA ASN A 248 -5.68 -2.03 16.22
C ASN A 248 -5.71 -0.49 16.25
N HIS A 249 -5.57 0.10 17.43
CA HIS A 249 -5.56 1.56 17.64
C HIS A 249 -4.41 2.29 16.89
N LYS A 250 -3.39 1.57 16.44
CA LYS A 250 -2.29 2.09 15.62
C LYS A 250 -2.66 2.24 14.15
N LEU A 251 -3.72 1.60 13.70
CA LEU A 251 -4.20 1.69 12.32
C LEU A 251 -5.33 2.70 12.21
N ARG A 252 -5.09 3.74 11.41
CA ARG A 252 -6.12 4.69 10.99
C ARG A 252 -6.54 4.36 9.56
N ARG A 253 -7.84 4.16 9.33
CA ARG A 253 -8.40 3.96 7.99
C ARG A 253 -9.07 5.24 7.49
N VAL A 254 -8.90 5.53 6.21
CA VAL A 254 -9.56 6.59 5.45
C VAL A 254 -10.09 5.98 4.16
N ASP A 255 -11.39 6.13 3.92
CA ASP A 255 -12.04 5.76 2.66
C ASP A 255 -12.29 7.02 1.84
N ILE A 256 -11.94 7.00 0.54
CA ILE A 256 -12.18 8.09 -0.40
C ILE A 256 -13.25 7.63 -1.38
N ASP A 257 -14.48 8.06 -1.15
CA ASP A 257 -15.65 7.64 -1.91
C ASP A 257 -15.53 7.99 -3.39
N GLY A 258 -15.92 7.05 -4.26
CA GLY A 258 -15.90 7.20 -5.71
C GLY A 258 -14.51 7.27 -6.34
N ALA A 259 -13.43 7.25 -5.55
CA ALA A 259 -12.07 7.28 -6.09
C ALA A 259 -11.74 6.01 -6.86
N ASP A 260 -11.03 6.18 -7.99
CA ASP A 260 -10.45 5.07 -8.73
C ASP A 260 -9.15 4.55 -8.10
N HIS A 261 -8.59 3.47 -8.66
CA HIS A 261 -7.40 2.81 -8.15
C HIS A 261 -6.21 3.74 -7.93
N THR A 262 -6.00 4.71 -8.80
CA THR A 262 -4.83 5.60 -8.81
C THR A 262 -5.12 7.01 -8.28
N PHE A 263 -6.32 7.25 -7.76
CA PHE A 263 -6.76 8.57 -7.30
C PHE A 263 -6.54 9.64 -8.35
N SER A 264 -6.99 9.38 -9.59
CA SER A 264 -6.59 10.11 -10.80
C SER A 264 -7.08 11.55 -10.87
N SER A 265 -8.21 11.88 -10.22
CA SER A 265 -8.71 13.25 -10.18
C SER A 265 -7.87 14.15 -9.27
N ALA A 266 -7.92 15.46 -9.52
CA ALA A 266 -7.24 16.44 -8.68
C ALA A 266 -7.76 16.43 -7.23
N GLU A 267 -9.07 16.23 -7.06
CA GLU A 267 -9.74 16.18 -5.76
C GLU A 267 -9.33 14.96 -4.95
N TRP A 268 -9.34 13.78 -5.54
CA TRP A 268 -8.93 12.54 -4.86
C TRP A 268 -7.45 12.57 -4.49
N ARG A 269 -6.60 13.04 -5.41
CA ARG A 269 -5.17 13.23 -5.12
C ARG A 269 -4.96 14.17 -3.95
N GLN A 270 -5.64 15.32 -3.93
CA GLN A 270 -5.56 16.26 -2.82
C GLN A 270 -6.04 15.64 -1.51
N SER A 271 -7.09 14.81 -1.54
CA SER A 271 -7.57 14.08 -0.37
C SER A 271 -6.50 13.13 0.19
N VAL A 272 -5.75 12.43 -0.69
CA VAL A 272 -4.62 11.57 -0.30
C VAL A 272 -3.49 12.41 0.31
N GLU A 273 -3.12 13.54 -0.32
CA GLU A 273 -2.08 14.45 0.17
C GLU A 273 -2.42 14.96 1.58
N VAL A 274 -3.62 15.49 1.76
CA VAL A 274 -4.10 16.02 3.04
C VAL A 274 -4.20 14.93 4.11
N ALA A 275 -4.75 13.77 3.78
CA ALA A 275 -4.85 12.65 4.72
C ALA A 275 -3.46 12.19 5.18
N THR A 276 -2.49 12.11 4.26
CA THR A 276 -1.11 11.70 4.56
C THR A 276 -0.43 12.72 5.47
N ILE A 277 -0.46 14.02 5.13
CA ILE A 277 0.20 15.09 5.90
C ILE A 277 -0.41 15.18 7.30
N ASN A 278 -1.73 15.26 7.42
CA ASN A 278 -2.42 15.35 8.71
C ASN A 278 -2.12 14.14 9.61
N TRP A 279 -2.01 12.95 9.02
CA TRP A 279 -1.69 11.76 9.78
C TRP A 279 -0.24 11.77 10.29
N ILE A 280 0.73 12.22 9.47
CA ILE A 280 2.14 12.34 9.90
C ILE A 280 2.26 13.34 11.06
N GLU A 281 1.62 14.50 10.95
CA GLU A 281 1.62 15.52 12.00
C GLU A 281 1.00 15.02 13.31
N ALA A 282 -0.11 14.28 13.24
CA ALA A 282 -0.78 13.71 14.41
C ALA A 282 0.08 12.64 15.08
N SER A 283 0.75 11.78 14.29
CA SER A 283 1.62 10.72 14.78
C SER A 283 2.85 11.27 15.51
N GLY A 284 3.47 12.34 14.97
CA GLY A 284 4.60 13.02 15.62
C GLY A 284 4.23 13.60 16.98
N LYS A 285 3.07 14.26 17.09
CA LYS A 285 2.58 14.85 18.36
C LYS A 285 2.32 13.77 19.43
N GLN A 286 1.79 12.60 19.04
CA GLN A 286 1.54 11.49 19.97
C GLN A 286 2.85 10.95 20.55
N GLU A 287 3.88 10.77 19.74
CA GLU A 287 5.18 10.30 20.21
C GLU A 287 5.84 11.29 21.17
N ASP A 288 5.79 12.59 20.87
CA ASP A 288 6.34 13.63 21.75
C ASP A 288 5.63 13.66 23.12
N MET A 289 4.32 13.49 23.14
CA MET A 289 3.55 13.39 24.38
C MET A 289 3.96 12.14 25.19
N GLN A 290 4.09 10.99 24.56
CA GLN A 290 4.51 9.75 25.23
C GLN A 290 5.93 9.86 25.79
N ASN A 291 6.87 10.44 25.04
CA ASN A 291 8.23 10.66 25.47
C ASN A 291 8.32 11.64 26.64
N ASN A 292 7.49 12.69 26.66
CA ASN A 292 7.44 13.63 27.76
C ASN A 292 6.85 13.00 29.06
N VAL A 293 5.84 12.17 28.95
CA VAL A 293 5.26 11.43 30.09
C VAL A 293 6.32 10.49 30.68
N LEU A 294 7.04 9.74 29.85
CA LEU A 294 8.11 8.83 30.31
C LEU A 294 9.24 9.58 31.01
N LYS A 295 9.69 10.72 30.49
CA LYS A 295 10.72 11.56 31.14
C LYS A 295 10.25 12.10 32.48
N THR A 296 8.98 12.49 32.59
CA THR A 296 8.41 12.99 33.85
C THR A 296 8.32 11.88 34.90
N CYS A 297 7.91 10.66 34.51
CA CYS A 297 7.87 9.51 35.41
C CYS A 297 9.27 9.10 35.91
N CYS A 298 10.30 9.13 35.05
CA CYS A 298 11.68 8.81 35.48
C CYS A 298 12.26 9.84 36.48
N ASN A 299 11.90 11.13 36.32
CA ASN A 299 12.36 12.18 37.24
C ASN A 299 11.66 12.18 38.59
N VAL A 300 10.53 11.51 38.77
CA VAL A 300 9.82 11.40 40.04
C VAL A 300 10.30 10.20 40.88
N CYS A 301 11.05 9.27 40.27
CA CYS A 301 11.62 8.08 40.94
C CYS A 301 13.09 8.26 41.36
N GLN A 302 13.69 9.42 41.18
CA GLN A 302 14.97 9.83 41.76
C GLN A 302 14.75 10.78 42.93
#